data_eeb9b961c413524cf4cff8df9be62efa
#
_entry.id   eeb9b961c413524cf4cff8df9be62efa
#
_cell.length_a   1.000
_cell.length_b   1.000
_cell.length_c   1.000
_cell.angle_alpha   90.00
_cell.angle_beta   90.00
_cell.angle_gamma   90.00
#
_symmetry.space_group_name_H-M   'P 1'
#
loop_
_entity.id
_entity.type
_entity.pdbx_description
1 polymer ?
#
loop_
_entity_poly.entity_id
_entity_poly.type
_entity_poly.pdbx_seq_one_letter_code
_entity_poly.pdbx_strand_id
1 'polypeptide(L)'
;MTTTPSARAVSQYATTTGNLTARMALHSYGTNPQDWFAWLGERLPLSGDVLEVGAGTGELWHRIGHRPRLTLTDFSPAMCARLREVPGARVLRCDATYLPFRGGVADAVIANSMLYHLDDPDAALREFARVLRPGGRLAVAVNGRDHLAELNTLGPVIGRPDLAVRFHDRNDVTAEATPARVAAHFDDVTVERYPDELVVPVVEPILAYVASMIGPLTAAQEAAARAAIEARIDAEGAFRVRKHTVLISAARGSR
;
A
#
# COMPACT_ATOMS: atom_id res chain seq x y z
N MET A 1 12.66 19.56 -11.94
CA MET A 1 11.22 19.28 -12.11
C MET A 1 10.84 18.21 -11.10
N THR A 2 10.04 18.52 -10.11
CA THR A 2 9.51 17.55 -9.14
C THR A 2 8.49 16.67 -9.85
N THR A 3 8.78 15.38 -9.96
CA THR A 3 7.87 14.40 -10.57
C THR A 3 6.66 14.21 -9.63
N THR A 4 5.42 14.31 -10.13
CA THR A 4 4.21 14.12 -9.34
C THR A 4 4.10 12.69 -8.79
N PRO A 5 3.34 12.44 -7.69
CA PRO A 5 3.11 11.11 -7.15
C PRO A 5 2.59 10.12 -8.18
N SER A 6 1.62 10.52 -9.01
CA SER A 6 1.06 9.71 -10.09
C SER A 6 2.10 9.34 -11.15
N ALA A 7 2.94 10.29 -11.57
CA ALA A 7 3.99 10.04 -12.55
C ALA A 7 5.08 9.09 -12.01
N ARG A 8 5.41 9.18 -10.71
CA ARG A 8 6.33 8.26 -10.04
C ARG A 8 5.75 6.85 -9.95
N ALA A 9 4.47 6.71 -9.61
CA ALA A 9 3.80 5.41 -9.57
C ALA A 9 3.86 4.71 -10.93
N VAL A 10 3.52 5.42 -12.01
CA VAL A 10 3.62 4.89 -13.38
C VAL A 10 5.04 4.41 -13.68
N SER A 11 6.06 5.22 -13.39
CA SER A 11 7.47 4.85 -13.63
C SER A 11 7.91 3.65 -12.77
N GLN A 12 7.46 3.56 -11.53
CA GLN A 12 7.83 2.50 -10.59
C GLN A 12 7.27 1.13 -10.98
N TYR A 13 6.07 1.10 -11.56
CA TYR A 13 5.36 -0.14 -11.91
C TYR A 13 5.47 -0.50 -13.39
N ALA A 14 5.97 0.41 -14.25
CA ALA A 14 6.15 0.14 -15.67
C ALA A 14 7.37 -0.74 -15.98
N THR A 15 8.38 -0.80 -15.10
CA THR A 15 9.71 -1.28 -15.46
C THR A 15 10.14 -2.61 -14.86
N THR A 16 9.64 -3.06 -13.69
CA THR A 16 10.07 -4.38 -13.16
C THR A 16 9.14 -4.98 -12.10
N THR A 17 8.77 -6.25 -12.31
CA THR A 17 8.24 -7.14 -11.27
C THR A 17 9.27 -7.45 -10.19
N GLY A 18 10.57 -7.33 -10.46
CA GLY A 18 11.68 -7.61 -9.54
C GLY A 18 11.66 -6.74 -8.27
N ASN A 19 11.38 -5.44 -8.42
CA ASN A 19 11.28 -4.54 -7.26
C ASN A 19 10.11 -4.89 -6.34
N LEU A 20 8.99 -5.33 -6.90
CA LEU A 20 7.84 -5.78 -6.10
C LEU A 20 8.16 -7.07 -5.35
N THR A 21 8.82 -8.03 -6.02
CA THR A 21 9.25 -9.29 -5.40
C THR A 21 10.22 -9.06 -4.25
N ALA A 22 11.22 -8.18 -4.41
CA ALA A 22 12.17 -7.84 -3.35
C ALA A 22 11.47 -7.21 -2.12
N ARG A 23 10.47 -6.34 -2.37
CA ARG A 23 9.68 -5.74 -1.27
C ARG A 23 8.82 -6.78 -0.57
N MET A 24 8.17 -7.66 -1.32
CA MET A 24 7.36 -8.75 -0.73
C MET A 24 8.24 -9.72 0.09
N ALA A 25 9.46 -10.04 -0.37
CA ALA A 25 10.38 -10.90 0.34
C ALA A 25 10.75 -10.37 1.74
N LEU A 26 10.93 -9.05 1.90
CA LEU A 26 11.16 -8.47 3.22
C LEU A 26 9.94 -8.66 4.15
N HIS A 27 8.73 -8.52 3.61
CA HIS A 27 7.51 -8.67 4.43
C HIS A 27 7.23 -10.10 4.89
N SER A 28 7.90 -11.13 4.33
CA SER A 28 7.80 -12.51 4.81
C SER A 28 8.43 -12.75 6.20
N TYR A 29 9.20 -11.78 6.70
CA TYR A 29 9.77 -11.78 8.05
C TYR A 29 8.85 -11.16 9.11
N GLY A 30 7.57 -11.00 8.81
CA GLY A 30 6.55 -10.54 9.75
C GLY A 30 6.38 -11.48 10.94
N THR A 31 6.13 -10.91 12.11
CA THR A 31 5.92 -11.66 13.36
C THR A 31 4.46 -12.06 13.57
N ASN A 32 3.53 -11.40 12.88
CA ASN A 32 2.13 -11.77 12.97
C ASN A 32 1.88 -13.10 12.22
N PRO A 33 1.33 -14.13 12.89
CA PRO A 33 1.00 -15.40 12.25
C PRO A 33 -0.08 -15.28 11.16
N GLN A 34 -0.91 -14.26 11.22
CA GLN A 34 -1.87 -13.91 10.17
C GLN A 34 -1.24 -12.88 9.22
N ASP A 35 -1.02 -13.24 7.97
CA ASP A 35 -0.50 -12.29 6.99
C ASP A 35 -1.46 -11.12 6.72
N TRP A 36 -0.92 -10.04 6.18
CA TRP A 36 -1.66 -8.81 5.91
C TRP A 36 -2.97 -9.02 5.12
N PHE A 37 -2.93 -9.84 4.08
CA PHE A 37 -4.10 -10.01 3.20
C PHE A 37 -5.18 -10.85 3.89
N ALA A 38 -4.80 -11.87 4.66
CA ALA A 38 -5.73 -12.65 5.47
C ALA A 38 -6.38 -11.78 6.55
N TRP A 39 -5.56 -10.98 7.27
CA TRP A 39 -6.03 -10.04 8.29
C TRP A 39 -6.99 -9.00 7.70
N LEU A 40 -6.64 -8.44 6.54
CA LEU A 40 -7.45 -7.46 5.81
C LEU A 40 -8.76 -8.10 5.34
N GLY A 41 -8.70 -9.29 4.74
CA GLY A 41 -9.87 -9.99 4.21
C GLY A 41 -10.98 -10.24 5.23
N GLU A 42 -10.62 -10.49 6.49
CA GLU A 42 -11.60 -10.66 7.58
C GLU A 42 -12.33 -9.36 7.96
N ARG A 43 -11.76 -8.21 7.62
CA ARG A 43 -12.24 -6.87 8.00
C ARG A 43 -12.90 -6.12 6.87
N LEU A 44 -12.74 -6.60 5.65
CA LEU A 44 -13.31 -5.95 4.47
C LEU A 44 -14.82 -6.19 4.37
N PRO A 45 -15.60 -5.21 3.89
CA PRO A 45 -17.03 -5.35 3.62
C PRO A 45 -17.25 -6.11 2.30
N LEU A 46 -17.10 -7.43 2.32
CA LEU A 46 -17.11 -8.30 1.13
C LEU A 46 -18.52 -8.78 0.74
N SER A 47 -19.54 -7.95 0.86
CA SER A 47 -20.90 -8.27 0.46
C SER A 47 -21.39 -7.37 -0.68
N GLY A 48 -22.22 -7.91 -1.57
CA GLY A 48 -22.82 -7.16 -2.69
C GLY A 48 -21.84 -6.81 -3.81
N ASP A 49 -21.93 -5.58 -4.32
CA ASP A 49 -21.08 -5.04 -5.38
C ASP A 49 -19.85 -4.36 -4.78
N VAL A 50 -18.69 -4.98 -4.92
CA VAL A 50 -17.42 -4.50 -4.38
C VAL A 50 -16.55 -3.91 -5.49
N LEU A 51 -16.06 -2.71 -5.28
CA LEU A 51 -15.14 -2.02 -6.15
C LEU A 51 -13.79 -1.83 -5.43
N GLU A 52 -12.72 -2.42 -5.94
CA GLU A 52 -11.37 -2.05 -5.50
C GLU A 52 -10.74 -1.09 -6.50
N VAL A 53 -10.21 0.03 -5.98
CA VAL A 53 -9.55 1.07 -6.74
C VAL A 53 -8.04 1.02 -6.46
N GLY A 54 -7.23 0.98 -7.54
CA GLY A 54 -5.79 0.80 -7.43
C GLY A 54 -5.42 -0.62 -6.97
N ALA A 55 -6.08 -1.64 -7.52
CA ALA A 55 -5.96 -3.02 -7.07
C ALA A 55 -4.60 -3.68 -7.38
N GLY A 56 -3.72 -3.03 -8.13
CA GLY A 56 -2.36 -3.47 -8.42
C GLY A 56 -2.32 -4.83 -9.11
N THR A 57 -1.65 -5.80 -8.50
CA THR A 57 -1.54 -7.18 -9.01
C THR A 57 -2.74 -8.07 -8.68
N GLY A 58 -3.68 -7.60 -7.86
CA GLY A 58 -4.81 -8.41 -7.39
C GLY A 58 -4.45 -9.40 -6.28
N GLU A 59 -3.30 -9.25 -5.63
CA GLU A 59 -2.79 -10.19 -4.62
C GLU A 59 -3.80 -10.44 -3.49
N LEU A 60 -4.53 -9.41 -3.05
CA LEU A 60 -5.61 -9.55 -2.08
C LEU A 60 -6.58 -10.66 -2.50
N TRP A 61 -7.06 -10.62 -3.74
CA TRP A 61 -8.09 -11.54 -4.25
C TRP A 61 -7.57 -12.94 -4.57
N HIS A 62 -6.27 -13.09 -4.76
CA HIS A 62 -5.65 -14.40 -4.86
C HIS A 62 -5.53 -15.09 -3.49
N ARG A 63 -5.47 -14.32 -2.41
CA ARG A 63 -5.28 -14.83 -1.05
C ARG A 63 -6.57 -15.05 -0.29
N ILE A 64 -7.59 -14.19 -0.48
CA ILE A 64 -8.87 -14.35 0.19
C ILE A 64 -9.80 -15.28 -0.62
N GLY A 65 -10.43 -16.24 0.06
CA GLY A 65 -11.31 -17.24 -0.61
C GLY A 65 -12.68 -16.71 -1.00
N HIS A 66 -13.15 -15.63 -0.39
CA HIS A 66 -14.46 -15.04 -0.64
C HIS A 66 -14.45 -14.16 -1.90
N ARG A 67 -15.47 -14.31 -2.76
CA ARG A 67 -15.57 -13.55 -4.01
C ARG A 67 -16.94 -12.89 -4.14
N PRO A 68 -17.06 -11.60 -3.80
CA PRO A 68 -18.26 -10.80 -4.07
C PRO A 68 -18.42 -10.56 -5.57
N ARG A 69 -19.47 -9.83 -5.98
CA ARG A 69 -19.51 -9.23 -7.33
C ARG A 69 -18.43 -8.17 -7.44
N LEU A 70 -17.29 -8.54 -8.03
CA LEU A 70 -16.04 -7.82 -7.93
C LEU A 70 -15.74 -7.01 -9.18
N THR A 71 -15.47 -5.72 -8.99
CA THR A 71 -14.87 -4.84 -9.99
C THR A 71 -13.51 -4.36 -9.49
N LEU A 72 -12.46 -4.59 -10.28
CA LEU A 72 -11.10 -4.16 -9.99
C LEU A 72 -10.69 -3.06 -10.96
N THR A 73 -10.07 -2.01 -10.44
CA THR A 73 -9.56 -0.92 -11.28
C THR A 73 -8.11 -0.60 -10.94
N ASP A 74 -7.38 -0.19 -11.97
CA ASP A 74 -6.03 0.36 -11.81
C ASP A 74 -5.75 1.36 -12.93
N PHE A 75 -4.84 2.29 -12.71
CA PHE A 75 -4.40 3.25 -13.73
C PHE A 75 -3.41 2.61 -14.72
N SER A 76 -2.59 1.66 -14.25
CA SER A 76 -1.55 0.99 -15.03
C SER A 76 -2.14 -0.08 -15.96
N PRO A 77 -1.84 -0.02 -17.29
CA PRO A 77 -2.22 -1.10 -18.20
C PRO A 77 -1.63 -2.46 -17.82
N ALA A 78 -0.40 -2.48 -17.28
CA ALA A 78 0.28 -3.71 -16.87
C ALA A 78 -0.41 -4.34 -15.65
N MET A 79 -0.86 -3.53 -14.68
CA MET A 79 -1.64 -4.02 -13.55
C MET A 79 -3.01 -4.52 -14.01
N CYS A 80 -3.69 -3.79 -14.88
CA CYS A 80 -4.96 -4.25 -15.45
C CYS A 80 -4.83 -5.60 -16.20
N ALA A 81 -3.69 -5.85 -16.84
CA ALA A 81 -3.44 -7.14 -17.48
C ALA A 81 -3.39 -8.28 -16.45
N ARG A 82 -2.71 -8.07 -15.33
CA ARG A 82 -2.67 -9.05 -14.22
C ARG A 82 -4.01 -9.22 -13.52
N LEU A 83 -4.74 -8.14 -13.30
CA LEU A 83 -6.05 -8.20 -12.66
C LEU A 83 -7.05 -9.08 -13.42
N ARG A 84 -6.89 -9.24 -14.74
CA ARG A 84 -7.73 -10.16 -15.55
C ARG A 84 -7.51 -11.64 -15.21
N GLU A 85 -6.43 -11.96 -14.50
CA GLU A 85 -6.17 -13.31 -14.00
C GLU A 85 -6.99 -13.62 -12.74
N VAL A 86 -7.59 -12.59 -12.08
CA VAL A 86 -8.48 -12.78 -10.92
C VAL A 86 -9.83 -13.34 -11.41
N PRO A 87 -10.20 -14.60 -11.06
CA PRO A 87 -11.39 -15.22 -11.59
C PRO A 87 -12.67 -14.49 -11.18
N GLY A 88 -13.57 -14.24 -12.14
CA GLY A 88 -14.86 -13.61 -11.91
C GLY A 88 -14.83 -12.10 -11.68
N ALA A 89 -13.67 -11.46 -11.69
CA ALA A 89 -13.57 -10.02 -11.55
C ALA A 89 -13.81 -9.30 -12.89
N ARG A 90 -14.55 -8.20 -12.84
CA ARG A 90 -14.59 -7.22 -13.93
C ARG A 90 -13.40 -6.27 -13.76
N VAL A 91 -12.62 -6.06 -14.82
CA VAL A 91 -11.44 -5.19 -14.76
C VAL A 91 -11.62 -3.98 -15.67
N LEU A 92 -11.38 -2.78 -15.12
CA LEU A 92 -11.38 -1.53 -15.85
C LEU A 92 -10.08 -0.74 -15.57
N ARG A 93 -9.57 -0.11 -16.62
CA ARG A 93 -8.51 0.89 -16.44
C ARG A 93 -9.14 2.26 -16.27
N CYS A 94 -8.85 2.94 -15.14
CA CYS A 94 -9.33 4.30 -14.90
C CYS A 94 -8.42 5.06 -13.92
N ASP A 95 -8.66 6.36 -13.84
CA ASP A 95 -8.10 7.22 -12.80
C ASP A 95 -9.01 7.17 -11.57
N ALA A 96 -8.41 7.07 -10.36
CA ALA A 96 -9.15 7.05 -9.10
C ALA A 96 -9.88 8.37 -8.82
N THR A 97 -9.41 9.48 -9.39
CA THR A 97 -10.03 10.81 -9.27
C THR A 97 -11.18 11.03 -10.24
N TYR A 98 -11.41 10.09 -11.17
CA TYR A 98 -12.51 10.14 -12.15
C TYR A 98 -12.96 8.71 -12.48
N LEU A 99 -13.82 8.14 -11.65
CA LEU A 99 -14.30 6.77 -11.82
C LEU A 99 -15.42 6.70 -12.88
N PRO A 100 -15.32 5.80 -13.90
CA PRO A 100 -16.27 5.71 -15.00
C PRO A 100 -17.55 4.95 -14.59
N PHE A 101 -18.06 5.21 -13.40
CA PHE A 101 -19.25 4.58 -12.85
C PHE A 101 -20.30 5.63 -12.51
N ARG A 102 -21.58 5.24 -12.57
CA ARG A 102 -22.66 6.06 -12.02
C ARG A 102 -22.56 6.14 -10.51
N GLY A 103 -23.19 7.15 -9.91
CA GLY A 103 -23.33 7.21 -8.45
C GLY A 103 -24.17 6.05 -7.91
N GLY A 104 -23.84 5.59 -6.70
CA GLY A 104 -24.64 4.60 -5.99
C GLY A 104 -24.65 3.21 -6.63
N VAL A 105 -23.53 2.76 -7.19
CA VAL A 105 -23.41 1.43 -7.82
C VAL A 105 -22.69 0.40 -6.96
N ALA A 106 -21.91 0.81 -5.97
CA ALA A 106 -21.12 -0.08 -5.13
C ALA A 106 -21.67 -0.15 -3.70
N ASP A 107 -21.67 -1.33 -3.11
CA ASP A 107 -21.94 -1.55 -1.69
C ASP A 107 -20.67 -1.31 -0.86
N ALA A 108 -19.51 -1.56 -1.46
CA ALA A 108 -18.21 -1.31 -0.85
C ALA A 108 -17.19 -0.76 -1.85
N VAL A 109 -16.32 0.14 -1.37
CA VAL A 109 -15.12 0.60 -2.07
C VAL A 109 -13.90 0.27 -1.21
N ILE A 110 -12.90 -0.34 -1.82
CA ILE A 110 -11.62 -0.70 -1.20
C ILE A 110 -10.51 0.08 -1.89
N ALA A 111 -9.62 0.71 -1.11
CA ALA A 111 -8.43 1.42 -1.57
C ALA A 111 -7.21 0.96 -0.76
N ASN A 112 -6.66 -0.19 -1.12
CA ASN A 112 -5.57 -0.82 -0.38
C ASN A 112 -4.21 -0.29 -0.85
N SER A 113 -3.55 0.52 -0.01
CA SER A 113 -2.19 1.03 -0.24
C SER A 113 -2.02 1.80 -1.56
N MET A 114 -3.01 2.61 -1.94
CA MET A 114 -3.00 3.33 -3.21
C MET A 114 -3.14 4.86 -3.08
N LEU A 115 -3.82 5.39 -2.06
CA LEU A 115 -4.12 6.84 -1.95
C LEU A 115 -2.88 7.73 -2.02
N TYR A 116 -1.76 7.29 -1.47
CA TYR A 116 -0.50 8.05 -1.47
C TYR A 116 0.17 8.14 -2.86
N HIS A 117 -0.36 7.45 -3.87
CA HIS A 117 0.07 7.58 -5.26
C HIS A 117 -0.68 8.66 -6.03
N LEU A 118 -1.72 9.24 -5.46
CA LEU A 118 -2.55 10.24 -6.11
C LEU A 118 -2.00 11.66 -5.89
N ASP A 119 -2.17 12.51 -6.89
CA ASP A 119 -1.87 13.94 -6.79
C ASP A 119 -2.96 14.68 -5.99
N ASP A 120 -4.23 14.25 -6.07
CA ASP A 120 -5.37 14.74 -5.31
C ASP A 120 -6.13 13.58 -4.64
N PRO A 121 -5.74 13.16 -3.42
CA PRO A 121 -6.46 12.13 -2.67
C PRO A 121 -7.89 12.51 -2.31
N ASP A 122 -8.19 13.81 -2.13
CA ASP A 122 -9.55 14.26 -1.80
C ASP A 122 -10.50 14.14 -2.99
N ALA A 123 -10.01 14.36 -4.21
CA ALA A 123 -10.79 14.06 -5.42
C ALA A 123 -11.17 12.59 -5.50
N ALA A 124 -10.24 11.68 -5.17
CA ALA A 124 -10.54 10.25 -5.13
C ALA A 124 -11.57 9.91 -4.03
N LEU A 125 -11.43 10.46 -2.83
CA LEU A 125 -12.40 10.24 -1.74
C LEU A 125 -13.80 10.75 -2.12
N ARG A 126 -13.92 11.88 -2.83
CA ARG A 126 -15.20 12.36 -3.37
C ARG A 126 -15.79 11.37 -4.38
N GLU A 127 -14.97 10.81 -5.26
CA GLU A 127 -15.41 9.78 -6.22
C GLU A 127 -15.84 8.49 -5.52
N PHE A 128 -15.10 8.05 -4.47
CA PHE A 128 -15.49 6.90 -3.66
C PHE A 128 -16.84 7.12 -2.98
N ALA A 129 -17.06 8.30 -2.39
CA ALA A 129 -18.34 8.65 -1.81
C ALA A 129 -19.46 8.69 -2.88
N ARG A 130 -19.19 9.19 -4.08
CA ARG A 130 -20.16 9.27 -5.17
C ARG A 130 -20.61 7.89 -5.65
N VAL A 131 -19.66 6.96 -5.83
CA VAL A 131 -19.98 5.64 -6.40
C VAL A 131 -20.57 4.65 -5.39
N LEU A 132 -20.32 4.86 -4.09
CA LEU A 132 -20.95 4.08 -3.03
C LEU A 132 -22.47 4.34 -2.98
N ARG A 133 -23.26 3.34 -2.63
CA ARG A 133 -24.66 3.52 -2.24
C ARG A 133 -24.76 4.24 -0.89
N PRO A 134 -25.87 4.91 -0.57
CA PRO A 134 -26.14 5.36 0.79
C PRO A 134 -25.97 4.20 1.78
N GLY A 135 -25.24 4.40 2.87
CA GLY A 135 -24.87 3.35 3.82
C GLY A 135 -23.78 2.38 3.35
N GLY A 136 -23.27 2.53 2.12
CA GLY A 136 -22.15 1.74 1.60
C GLY A 136 -20.86 2.01 2.38
N ARG A 137 -19.93 1.05 2.34
CA ARG A 137 -18.72 1.04 3.18
C ARG A 137 -17.47 1.37 2.38
N LEU A 138 -16.62 2.19 2.98
CA LEU A 138 -15.26 2.46 2.51
C LEU A 138 -14.25 1.70 3.38
N ALA A 139 -13.22 1.13 2.75
CA ALA A 139 -12.06 0.55 3.41
C ALA A 139 -10.77 1.08 2.76
N VAL A 140 -9.94 1.78 3.52
CA VAL A 140 -8.69 2.39 3.05
C VAL A 140 -7.53 1.87 3.89
N ALA A 141 -6.53 1.28 3.26
CA ALA A 141 -5.30 0.90 3.94
C ALA A 141 -4.16 1.88 3.62
N VAL A 142 -3.48 2.35 4.65
CA VAL A 142 -2.34 3.28 4.54
C VAL A 142 -1.28 2.96 5.59
N ASN A 143 -0.06 3.44 5.34
CA ASN A 143 1.05 3.32 6.28
C ASN A 143 1.21 4.58 7.13
N GLY A 144 1.71 4.42 8.36
CA GLY A 144 2.11 5.52 9.24
C GLY A 144 3.45 6.15 8.82
N ARG A 145 3.74 7.32 9.38
CA ARG A 145 4.99 8.06 9.11
C ARG A 145 6.23 7.30 9.54
N ASP A 146 6.12 6.46 10.55
CA ASP A 146 7.19 5.63 11.10
C ASP A 146 7.23 4.21 10.50
N HIS A 147 6.44 3.94 9.46
CA HIS A 147 6.46 2.65 8.77
C HIS A 147 7.82 2.38 8.15
N LEU A 148 8.46 1.27 8.52
CA LEU A 148 9.80 0.86 8.10
C LEU A 148 10.89 1.90 8.40
N ALA A 149 10.72 2.72 9.44
CA ALA A 149 11.61 3.84 9.75
C ALA A 149 13.06 3.41 10.00
N GLU A 150 13.28 2.21 10.53
CA GLU A 150 14.60 1.67 10.82
C GLU A 150 15.44 1.48 9.55
N LEU A 151 14.81 1.22 8.39
CA LEU A 151 15.52 1.14 7.10
C LEU A 151 16.09 2.50 6.68
N ASN A 152 15.47 3.61 7.11
CA ASN A 152 15.96 4.96 6.82
C ASN A 152 17.33 5.23 7.46
N THR A 153 17.66 4.53 8.54
CA THR A 153 18.97 4.68 9.21
C THR A 153 20.13 4.24 8.33
N LEU A 154 19.86 3.43 7.30
CA LEU A 154 20.88 3.01 6.33
C LEU A 154 21.23 4.12 5.32
N GLY A 155 20.31 5.06 5.07
CA GLY A 155 20.53 6.14 4.11
C GLY A 155 21.80 6.95 4.36
N PRO A 156 22.00 7.54 5.56
CA PRO A 156 23.24 8.23 5.91
C PRO A 156 24.49 7.33 5.82
N VAL A 157 24.37 6.05 6.21
CA VAL A 157 25.49 5.09 6.19
C VAL A 157 26.05 4.90 4.79
N ILE A 158 25.17 4.86 3.80
CA ILE A 158 25.54 4.64 2.38
C ILE A 158 25.65 5.95 1.59
N GLY A 159 25.58 7.12 2.25
CA GLY A 159 25.62 8.41 1.59
C GLY A 159 24.39 8.70 0.70
N ARG A 160 23.24 8.08 1.00
CA ARG A 160 21.96 8.23 0.25
C ARG A 160 20.85 8.72 1.17
N PRO A 161 20.88 9.99 1.59
CA PRO A 161 19.83 10.56 2.46
C PRO A 161 18.43 10.55 1.79
N ASP A 162 18.36 10.43 0.46
CA ASP A 162 17.11 10.28 -0.30
C ASP A 162 16.34 8.99 0.04
N LEU A 163 16.97 8.01 0.69
CA LEU A 163 16.27 6.83 1.21
C LEU A 163 15.21 7.25 2.25
N ALA A 164 15.54 8.13 3.19
CA ALA A 164 14.61 8.62 4.21
C ALA A 164 13.45 9.45 3.61
N VAL A 165 13.75 10.36 2.68
CA VAL A 165 12.74 11.23 2.05
C VAL A 165 11.64 10.43 1.33
N ARG A 166 11.97 9.29 0.72
CA ARG A 166 11.00 8.50 -0.03
C ARG A 166 9.88 7.86 0.81
N PHE A 167 10.08 7.72 2.12
CA PHE A 167 9.05 7.17 3.01
C PHE A 167 8.12 8.24 3.58
N HIS A 168 8.53 9.51 3.62
CA HIS A 168 7.81 10.58 4.31
C HIS A 168 7.14 11.62 3.39
N ASP A 169 7.55 11.69 2.12
CA ASP A 169 7.19 12.79 1.23
C ASP A 169 6.05 12.39 0.28
N ARG A 170 4.85 12.07 0.82
CA ARG A 170 3.73 11.68 -0.03
C ARG A 170 2.40 12.28 0.44
N ASN A 171 2.11 13.50 0.02
CA ASN A 171 0.78 14.14 0.06
C ASN A 171 0.06 14.04 1.42
N ASP A 172 0.79 13.88 2.51
CA ASP A 172 0.26 13.68 3.87
C ASP A 172 -0.78 12.54 3.97
N VAL A 173 -0.66 11.52 3.11
CA VAL A 173 -1.48 10.30 3.18
C VAL A 173 -0.79 9.30 4.08
N THR A 174 -1.04 9.43 5.37
CA THR A 174 -0.44 8.61 6.43
C THR A 174 -1.51 8.10 7.39
N ALA A 175 -1.17 7.10 8.22
CA ALA A 175 -2.06 6.59 9.25
C ALA A 175 -2.54 7.67 10.22
N GLU A 176 -1.73 8.72 10.43
CA GLU A 176 -2.02 9.82 11.34
C GLU A 176 -2.94 10.88 10.71
N ALA A 177 -2.79 11.17 9.42
CA ALA A 177 -3.51 12.26 8.76
C ALA A 177 -4.75 11.79 7.98
N THR A 178 -4.70 10.58 7.40
CA THR A 178 -5.78 10.08 6.52
C THR A 178 -7.13 9.90 7.24
N PRO A 179 -7.23 9.52 8.52
CA PRO A 179 -8.53 9.41 9.18
C PRO A 179 -9.33 10.73 9.18
N ALA A 180 -8.68 11.86 9.45
CA ALA A 180 -9.34 13.16 9.40
C ALA A 180 -9.76 13.55 7.97
N ARG A 181 -8.94 13.20 6.98
CA ARG A 181 -9.26 13.40 5.56
C ARG A 181 -10.48 12.57 5.12
N VAL A 182 -10.56 11.30 5.56
CA VAL A 182 -11.71 10.43 5.30
C VAL A 182 -12.96 10.97 6.00
N ALA A 183 -12.86 11.46 7.24
CA ALA A 183 -13.97 12.03 8.01
C ALA A 183 -14.57 13.30 7.38
N ALA A 184 -13.85 13.98 6.49
CA ALA A 184 -14.39 15.11 5.72
C ALA A 184 -15.42 14.69 4.64
N HIS A 185 -15.47 13.40 4.30
CA HIS A 185 -16.30 12.86 3.21
C HIS A 185 -17.21 11.70 3.64
N PHE A 186 -16.95 11.09 4.80
CA PHE A 186 -17.59 9.86 5.28
C PHE A 186 -17.93 9.96 6.76
N ASP A 187 -18.91 9.17 7.19
CA ASP A 187 -19.31 9.00 8.59
C ASP A 187 -18.68 7.74 9.19
N ASP A 188 -18.81 7.55 10.50
CA ASP A 188 -18.42 6.34 11.26
C ASP A 188 -16.98 5.88 11.00
N VAL A 189 -16.04 6.82 10.97
CA VAL A 189 -14.62 6.52 10.71
C VAL A 189 -14.03 5.76 11.89
N THR A 190 -13.49 4.58 11.61
CA THR A 190 -12.73 3.74 12.56
C THR A 190 -11.36 3.44 12.00
N VAL A 191 -10.38 3.22 12.89
CA VAL A 191 -9.00 2.92 12.52
C VAL A 191 -8.55 1.68 13.28
N GLU A 192 -8.11 0.66 12.56
CA GLU A 192 -7.52 -0.55 13.12
C GLU A 192 -6.07 -0.67 12.66
N ARG A 193 -5.15 -0.90 13.61
CA ARG A 193 -3.74 -1.14 13.30
C ARG A 193 -3.49 -2.62 13.06
N TYR A 194 -2.79 -2.95 11.98
CA TYR A 194 -2.26 -4.29 11.77
C TYR A 194 -1.09 -4.53 12.72
N PRO A 195 -1.21 -5.48 13.68
CA PRO A 195 -0.20 -5.70 14.72
C PRO A 195 0.94 -6.57 14.20
N ASP A 196 1.96 -5.95 13.60
CA ASP A 196 3.10 -6.67 13.02
C ASP A 196 4.39 -5.85 13.14
N GLU A 197 5.52 -6.54 13.18
CA GLU A 197 6.88 -6.03 12.98
C GLU A 197 7.65 -7.02 12.10
N LEU A 198 8.77 -6.61 11.52
CA LEU A 198 9.66 -7.51 10.81
C LEU A 198 10.86 -7.84 11.69
N VAL A 199 11.19 -9.11 11.82
CA VAL A 199 12.38 -9.60 12.52
C VAL A 199 13.25 -10.34 11.50
N VAL A 200 14.26 -9.65 10.98
CA VAL A 200 15.05 -10.10 9.83
C VAL A 200 16.44 -10.56 10.29
N PRO A 201 16.69 -11.89 10.37
CA PRO A 201 17.94 -12.42 10.88
C PRO A 201 19.06 -12.50 9.83
N VAL A 202 18.81 -12.05 8.60
CA VAL A 202 19.74 -12.13 7.48
C VAL A 202 19.79 -10.82 6.70
N VAL A 203 20.91 -10.56 6.05
CA VAL A 203 21.23 -9.25 5.42
C VAL A 203 20.49 -9.04 4.09
N GLU A 204 20.41 -10.09 3.28
CA GLU A 204 20.04 -10.01 1.85
C GLU A 204 18.65 -9.38 1.60
N PRO A 205 17.58 -9.72 2.34
CA PRO A 205 16.26 -9.11 2.14
C PRO A 205 16.25 -7.61 2.37
N ILE A 206 17.04 -7.13 3.33
CA ILE A 206 17.16 -5.70 3.65
C ILE A 206 17.88 -4.96 2.53
N LEU A 207 19.02 -5.50 2.06
CA LEU A 207 19.75 -4.91 0.93
C LEU A 207 18.90 -4.87 -0.34
N ALA A 208 18.22 -5.98 -0.65
CA ALA A 208 17.33 -6.06 -1.81
C ALA A 208 16.19 -5.04 -1.72
N TYR A 209 15.61 -4.85 -0.52
CA TYR A 209 14.57 -3.85 -0.29
C TYR A 209 15.12 -2.43 -0.52
N VAL A 210 16.26 -2.08 0.07
CA VAL A 210 16.91 -0.76 -0.10
C VAL A 210 17.19 -0.50 -1.58
N ALA A 211 17.81 -1.46 -2.28
CA ALA A 211 18.08 -1.35 -3.72
C ALA A 211 16.79 -1.17 -4.54
N SER A 212 15.69 -1.83 -4.15
CA SER A 212 14.39 -1.67 -4.81
C SER A 212 13.80 -0.26 -4.67
N MET A 213 14.22 0.49 -3.64
CA MET A 213 13.72 1.83 -3.35
C MET A 213 14.51 2.95 -4.04
N ILE A 214 15.84 2.82 -4.08
CA ILE A 214 16.74 3.90 -4.55
C ILE A 214 17.57 3.51 -5.77
N GLY A 215 17.36 2.33 -6.32
CA GLY A 215 18.15 1.76 -7.43
C GLY A 215 19.34 0.95 -6.96
N PRO A 216 20.10 0.35 -7.89
CA PRO A 216 21.27 -0.47 -7.58
C PRO A 216 22.28 0.29 -6.71
N LEU A 217 22.82 -0.41 -5.72
CA LEU A 217 23.89 0.11 -4.87
C LEU A 217 25.25 -0.11 -5.56
N THR A 218 26.19 0.80 -5.35
CA THR A 218 27.59 0.55 -5.69
C THR A 218 28.19 -0.47 -4.72
N ALA A 219 29.29 -1.13 -5.10
CA ALA A 219 29.97 -2.09 -4.22
C ALA A 219 30.34 -1.49 -2.85
N ALA A 220 30.77 -0.24 -2.81
CA ALA A 220 31.09 0.47 -1.56
C ALA A 220 29.83 0.73 -0.70
N GLN A 221 28.72 1.12 -1.32
CA GLN A 221 27.44 1.32 -0.64
C GLN A 221 26.87 0.02 -0.09
N GLU A 222 26.94 -1.05 -0.87
CA GLU A 222 26.50 -2.38 -0.44
C GLU A 222 27.33 -2.88 0.74
N ALA A 223 28.66 -2.76 0.68
CA ALA A 223 29.54 -3.16 1.76
C ALA A 223 29.27 -2.39 3.05
N ALA A 224 29.06 -1.06 2.96
CA ALA A 224 28.72 -0.21 4.11
C ALA A 224 27.36 -0.58 4.71
N ALA A 225 26.31 -0.77 3.86
CA ALA A 225 25.00 -1.18 4.33
C ALA A 225 25.06 -2.57 4.99
N ARG A 226 25.74 -3.53 4.37
CA ARG A 226 25.94 -4.88 4.89
C ARG A 226 26.55 -4.85 6.28
N ALA A 227 27.67 -4.15 6.46
CA ALA A 227 28.34 -4.06 7.75
C ALA A 227 27.44 -3.45 8.84
N ALA A 228 26.64 -2.42 8.50
CA ALA A 228 25.72 -1.81 9.45
C ALA A 228 24.54 -2.74 9.82
N ILE A 229 24.07 -3.54 8.87
CA ILE A 229 22.99 -4.52 9.10
C ILE A 229 23.53 -5.69 9.95
N GLU A 230 24.70 -6.24 9.61
CA GLU A 230 25.37 -7.31 10.35
C GLU A 230 25.63 -6.92 11.80
N ALA A 231 26.17 -5.72 12.02
CA ALA A 231 26.40 -5.20 13.38
C ALA A 231 25.11 -5.17 14.23
N ARG A 232 23.97 -4.86 13.64
CA ARG A 232 22.68 -4.91 14.34
C ARG A 232 22.20 -6.34 14.59
N ILE A 233 22.35 -7.22 13.60
CA ILE A 233 21.98 -8.63 13.75
C ILE A 233 22.84 -9.27 14.84
N ASP A 234 24.14 -9.00 14.87
CA ASP A 234 25.05 -9.52 15.88
C ASP A 234 24.71 -9.02 17.29
N ALA A 235 24.31 -7.76 17.41
CA ALA A 235 23.97 -7.16 18.70
C ALA A 235 22.58 -7.55 19.24
N GLU A 236 21.59 -7.72 18.35
CA GLU A 236 20.16 -7.84 18.71
C GLU A 236 19.55 -9.18 18.30
N GLY A 237 20.31 -10.06 17.61
CA GLY A 237 19.84 -11.33 17.05
C GLY A 237 19.10 -11.19 15.72
N ALA A 238 18.67 -9.98 15.36
CA ALA A 238 17.99 -9.67 14.10
C ALA A 238 17.97 -8.16 13.85
N PHE A 239 17.80 -7.76 12.61
CA PHE A 239 17.43 -6.39 12.25
C PHE A 239 15.90 -6.24 12.38
N ARG A 240 15.46 -5.50 13.40
CA ARG A 240 14.04 -5.27 13.66
C ARG A 240 13.56 -4.06 12.88
N VAL A 241 12.37 -4.19 12.26
CA VAL A 241 11.77 -3.13 11.45
C VAL A 241 10.30 -2.98 11.80
N ARG A 242 9.91 -1.79 12.19
CA ARG A 242 8.52 -1.47 12.56
C ARG A 242 7.61 -1.54 11.35
N LYS A 243 6.48 -2.22 11.51
CA LYS A 243 5.35 -2.09 10.60
C LYS A 243 4.28 -1.20 11.22
N HIS A 244 3.94 -0.12 10.54
CA HIS A 244 2.83 0.74 10.91
C HIS A 244 1.89 0.84 9.72
N THR A 245 0.97 -0.11 9.64
CA THR A 245 -0.08 -0.15 8.62
C THR A 245 -1.43 -0.15 9.33
N VAL A 246 -2.37 0.66 8.86
CA VAL A 246 -3.72 0.74 9.40
C VAL A 246 -4.75 0.49 8.31
N LEU A 247 -5.90 -0.05 8.72
CA LEU A 247 -7.13 -0.07 7.97
C LEU A 247 -8.05 1.02 8.54
N ILE A 248 -8.49 1.92 7.69
CA ILE A 248 -9.49 2.94 7.97
C ILE A 248 -10.78 2.48 7.34
N SER A 249 -11.81 2.26 8.16
CA SER A 249 -13.16 1.91 7.71
C SER A 249 -14.12 3.07 7.96
N ALA A 250 -15.03 3.32 7.02
CA ALA A 250 -15.99 4.40 7.12
C ALA A 250 -17.30 4.03 6.41
N ALA A 251 -18.35 4.81 6.62
CA ALA A 251 -19.64 4.66 5.96
C ALA A 251 -19.97 5.89 5.11
N ARG A 252 -20.59 5.70 3.94
CA ARG A 252 -21.25 6.78 3.24
C ARG A 252 -22.53 7.16 3.97
N GLY A 253 -22.71 8.42 4.31
CA GLY A 253 -23.94 8.93 4.91
C GLY A 253 -25.19 8.58 4.11
N SER A 254 -26.30 8.46 4.81
CA SER A 254 -27.61 8.08 4.23
C SER A 254 -28.32 9.23 3.48
N ARG A 255 -27.66 10.40 3.37
CA ARG A 255 -28.24 11.58 2.68
C ARG A 255 -27.90 11.61 1.21
#